data_2f37a5d9b6a0a5bc6af499049849b0d7
#
_entry.id   2f37a5d9b6a0a5bc6af499049849b0d7
#
_cell.length_a   1.000
_cell.length_b   1.000
_cell.length_c   1.000
_cell.angle_alpha   90.00
_cell.angle_beta   90.00
_cell.angle_gamma   90.00
#
_symmetry.space_group_name_H-M   'P 1'
#
loop_
_entity.id
_entity.type
_entity.pdbx_description
1 polymer ?
#
loop_
_entity_poly.entity_id
_entity_poly.type
_entity_poly.pdbx_seq_one_letter_code
_entity_poly.pdbx_strand_id
1 'polypeptide(L)'
;CPILQALGNMIILYKYVNMICIPITAKSIENTISEMISASKYADIVELRIDYIPELQNALTCIEKSLKSKTKPVIITNRPEREGGKFKGSEQDRLHLLQKAIELGADYVDVEYDSIKQITRRNGSKIIISHHNFKETPHNLSKIYNDICQHNPDIVKIVTYANDIIDNIRIFELLKSAKVPTISFCMGESGYISRILTSKFGGFLTF
;
A
#
# COMPACT_ATOMS: atom_id res chain seq x y z
N CYS A 1 -22.96 26.69 -9.17
CA CYS A 1 -23.59 27.02 -7.88
C CYS A 1 -22.63 26.59 -6.76
N PRO A 2 -22.26 27.49 -5.80
CA PRO A 2 -21.29 27.18 -4.74
C PRO A 2 -21.69 25.99 -3.86
N ILE A 3 -23.00 25.76 -3.72
CA ILE A 3 -23.55 24.65 -2.92
C ILE A 3 -23.29 23.28 -3.56
N LEU A 4 -23.36 23.16 -4.88
CA LEU A 4 -23.05 21.93 -5.61
C LEU A 4 -21.55 21.60 -5.55
N GLN A 5 -20.70 22.61 -5.53
CA GLN A 5 -19.25 22.45 -5.40
C GLN A 5 -18.86 22.07 -3.97
N ALA A 6 -19.54 22.63 -2.96
CA ALA A 6 -19.39 22.25 -1.55
C ALA A 6 -19.91 20.83 -1.28
N LEU A 7 -21.03 20.42 -1.89
CA LEU A 7 -21.54 19.05 -1.82
C LEU A 7 -20.63 18.06 -2.55
N GLY A 8 -20.07 18.43 -3.69
CA GLY A 8 -19.07 17.62 -4.39
C GLY A 8 -17.81 17.39 -3.55
N ASN A 9 -17.29 18.42 -2.90
CA ASN A 9 -16.16 18.33 -1.99
C ASN A 9 -16.50 17.55 -0.71
N MET A 10 -17.73 17.66 -0.21
CA MET A 10 -18.20 16.90 0.95
C MET A 10 -18.40 15.41 0.64
N ILE A 11 -18.85 15.07 -0.58
CA ILE A 11 -18.98 13.69 -1.05
C ILE A 11 -17.59 13.04 -1.25
N ILE A 12 -16.59 13.82 -1.68
CA ILE A 12 -15.19 13.34 -1.77
C ILE A 12 -14.62 13.07 -0.37
N LEU A 13 -14.91 13.90 0.62
CA LEU A 13 -14.53 13.69 2.02
C LEU A 13 -15.15 12.44 2.67
N TYR A 14 -16.38 12.05 2.27
CA TYR A 14 -17.02 10.83 2.74
C TYR A 14 -16.52 9.55 2.07
N LYS A 15 -15.70 9.63 1.01
CA LYS A 15 -15.29 8.49 0.22
C LYS A 15 -14.17 7.63 0.85
N TYR A 16 -13.49 8.16 1.87
CA TYR A 16 -12.38 7.46 2.54
C TYR A 16 -12.62 7.40 4.05
N VAL A 17 -13.68 6.70 4.46
CA VAL A 17 -13.97 6.47 5.87
C VAL A 17 -13.05 5.37 6.39
N ASN A 18 -11.98 5.77 7.09
CA ASN A 18 -11.20 4.91 8.01
C ASN A 18 -10.95 3.47 7.54
N MET A 19 -10.53 3.26 6.29
CA MET A 19 -10.19 1.90 5.85
C MET A 19 -8.95 1.41 6.59
N ILE A 20 -9.08 0.26 7.22
CA ILE A 20 -8.01 -0.42 7.95
C ILE A 20 -7.48 -1.56 7.08
N CYS A 21 -6.16 -1.55 6.85
CA CYS A 21 -5.45 -2.64 6.22
C CYS A 21 -4.66 -3.43 7.28
N ILE A 22 -4.84 -4.73 7.33
CA ILE A 22 -4.06 -5.60 8.21
C ILE A 22 -3.04 -6.38 7.39
N PRO A 23 -1.72 -6.18 7.64
CA PRO A 23 -0.68 -6.93 6.96
C PRO A 23 -0.51 -8.32 7.56
N ILE A 24 -0.44 -9.34 6.71
CA ILE A 24 -0.16 -10.74 7.05
C ILE A 24 1.30 -11.04 6.73
N THR A 25 2.05 -11.45 7.74
CA THR A 25 3.50 -11.71 7.66
C THR A 25 3.84 -13.16 8.01
N ALA A 26 2.90 -14.07 7.83
CA ALA A 26 3.10 -15.50 8.06
C ALA A 26 4.16 -16.09 7.11
N LYS A 27 4.80 -17.16 7.56
CA LYS A 27 5.93 -17.79 6.85
C LYS A 27 5.54 -19.11 6.16
N SER A 28 4.28 -19.52 6.24
CA SER A 28 3.75 -20.69 5.54
C SER A 28 2.43 -20.36 4.85
N ILE A 29 2.07 -21.14 3.85
CA ILE A 29 0.83 -20.98 3.09
C ILE A 29 -0.39 -21.12 3.99
N GLU A 30 -0.39 -22.15 4.84
CA GLU A 30 -1.50 -22.47 5.75
C GLU A 30 -1.75 -21.36 6.74
N ASN A 31 -0.68 -20.84 7.37
CA ASN A 31 -0.76 -19.76 8.31
C ASN A 31 -1.20 -18.46 7.63
N THR A 32 -0.68 -18.16 6.42
CA THR A 32 -1.09 -16.98 5.66
C THR A 32 -2.60 -16.99 5.39
N ILE A 33 -3.17 -18.11 4.96
CA ILE A 33 -4.60 -18.23 4.69
C ILE A 33 -5.41 -18.11 6.00
N SER A 34 -4.98 -18.79 7.06
CA SER A 34 -5.65 -18.74 8.36
C SER A 34 -5.66 -17.32 8.96
N GLU A 35 -4.51 -16.64 8.94
CA GLU A 35 -4.38 -15.26 9.42
C GLU A 35 -5.19 -14.28 8.55
N MET A 36 -5.18 -14.45 7.20
CA MET A 36 -5.98 -13.66 6.28
C MET A 36 -7.47 -13.75 6.59
N ILE A 37 -7.99 -14.96 6.80
CA ILE A 37 -9.41 -15.19 7.14
C ILE A 37 -9.73 -14.54 8.50
N SER A 38 -8.85 -14.67 9.46
CA SER A 38 -9.02 -14.07 10.80
C SER A 38 -8.98 -12.54 10.74
N ALA A 39 -8.02 -11.96 10.03
CA ALA A 39 -7.87 -10.53 9.84
C ALA A 39 -9.07 -9.92 9.09
N SER A 40 -9.64 -10.65 8.14
CA SER A 40 -10.80 -10.21 7.35
C SER A 40 -12.04 -9.88 8.19
N LYS A 41 -12.11 -10.31 9.43
CA LYS A 41 -13.20 -9.96 10.37
C LYS A 41 -13.10 -8.52 10.84
N TYR A 42 -11.92 -7.93 10.83
CA TYR A 42 -11.61 -6.62 11.40
C TYR A 42 -11.07 -5.62 10.36
N ALA A 43 -10.50 -6.13 9.27
CA ALA A 43 -9.93 -5.33 8.19
C ALA A 43 -10.96 -5.02 7.10
N ASP A 44 -10.78 -3.87 6.45
CA ASP A 44 -11.45 -3.56 5.18
C ASP A 44 -10.69 -4.12 4.00
N ILE A 45 -9.36 -4.17 4.10
CA ILE A 45 -8.42 -4.72 3.13
C ILE A 45 -7.37 -5.53 3.89
N VAL A 46 -6.87 -6.62 3.31
CA VAL A 46 -5.76 -7.40 3.86
C VAL A 46 -4.54 -7.27 2.95
N GLU A 47 -3.36 -6.99 3.51
CA GLU A 47 -2.11 -7.01 2.76
C GLU A 47 -1.40 -8.34 2.98
N LEU A 48 -1.11 -9.09 1.91
CA LEU A 48 -0.30 -10.31 1.97
C LEU A 48 1.16 -9.97 1.67
N ARG A 49 2.01 -10.12 2.65
CA ARG A 49 3.46 -9.90 2.59
C ARG A 49 4.13 -11.18 2.10
N ILE A 50 4.17 -11.35 0.78
CA ILE A 50 4.73 -12.55 0.12
C ILE A 50 6.23 -12.67 0.32
N ASP A 51 6.91 -11.57 0.59
CA ASP A 51 8.33 -11.54 0.94
C ASP A 51 8.69 -12.31 2.23
N TYR A 52 7.71 -12.69 3.04
CA TYR A 52 7.91 -13.55 4.22
C TYR A 52 7.83 -15.04 3.91
N ILE A 53 7.30 -15.43 2.73
CA ILE A 53 7.19 -16.83 2.30
C ILE A 53 8.52 -17.25 1.65
N PRO A 54 9.24 -18.23 2.21
CA PRO A 54 10.43 -18.74 1.59
C PRO A 54 10.08 -19.50 0.31
N GLU A 55 11.00 -19.48 -0.66
CA GLU A 55 10.90 -20.14 -1.96
C GLU A 55 9.82 -19.58 -2.89
N LEU A 56 10.21 -19.31 -4.13
CA LEU A 56 9.35 -18.71 -5.16
C LEU A 56 8.10 -19.53 -5.46
N GLN A 57 8.22 -20.85 -5.51
CA GLN A 57 7.10 -21.73 -5.81
C GLN A 57 6.05 -21.71 -4.69
N ASN A 58 6.49 -21.65 -3.43
CA ASN A 58 5.59 -21.53 -2.28
C ASN A 58 4.89 -20.17 -2.27
N ALA A 59 5.63 -19.09 -2.60
CA ALA A 59 5.07 -17.74 -2.72
C ALA A 59 3.98 -17.68 -3.81
N LEU A 60 4.21 -18.26 -4.99
CA LEU A 60 3.22 -18.33 -6.06
C LEU A 60 1.98 -19.14 -5.63
N THR A 61 2.18 -20.32 -5.05
CA THR A 61 1.08 -21.16 -4.53
C THR A 61 0.29 -20.42 -3.43
N CYS A 62 0.98 -19.66 -2.59
CA CYS A 62 0.35 -18.83 -1.55
C CYS A 62 -0.56 -17.77 -2.17
N ILE A 63 -0.10 -17.05 -3.19
CA ILE A 63 -0.91 -16.06 -3.93
C ILE A 63 -2.17 -16.72 -4.50
N GLU A 64 -2.02 -17.84 -5.24
CA GLU A 64 -3.12 -18.56 -5.88
C GLU A 64 -4.20 -19.01 -4.88
N LYS A 65 -3.77 -19.66 -3.80
CA LYS A 65 -4.69 -20.16 -2.76
C LYS A 65 -5.37 -19.02 -2.01
N SER A 66 -4.62 -17.96 -1.68
CA SER A 66 -5.16 -16.80 -0.96
C SER A 66 -6.20 -16.06 -1.79
N LEU A 67 -5.95 -15.83 -3.08
CA LEU A 67 -6.90 -15.16 -3.97
C LEU A 67 -8.20 -15.95 -4.16
N LYS A 68 -8.14 -17.30 -4.11
CA LYS A 68 -9.33 -18.17 -4.13
C LYS A 68 -10.11 -18.15 -2.82
N SER A 69 -9.44 -17.92 -1.70
CA SER A 69 -10.03 -17.99 -0.34
C SER A 69 -10.38 -16.65 0.25
N LYS A 70 -10.06 -15.54 -0.42
CA LYS A 70 -10.27 -14.17 0.10
C LYS A 70 -11.75 -13.85 0.29
N THR A 71 -12.08 -13.17 1.37
CA THR A 71 -13.42 -12.63 1.67
C THR A 71 -13.44 -11.09 1.70
N LYS A 72 -12.27 -10.48 1.66
CA LYS A 72 -12.03 -9.04 1.57
C LYS A 72 -11.07 -8.74 0.42
N PRO A 73 -11.01 -7.52 -0.09
CA PRO A 73 -9.98 -7.13 -1.04
C PRO A 73 -8.57 -7.37 -0.48
N VAL A 74 -7.66 -7.79 -1.36
CA VAL A 74 -6.30 -8.18 -0.99
C VAL A 74 -5.28 -7.34 -1.75
N ILE A 75 -4.30 -6.83 -1.02
CA ILE A 75 -3.08 -6.25 -1.56
C ILE A 75 -2.00 -7.33 -1.58
N ILE A 76 -1.38 -7.58 -2.72
CA ILE A 76 -0.19 -8.44 -2.81
C ILE A 76 1.04 -7.55 -2.81
N THR A 77 1.90 -7.77 -1.81
CA THR A 77 3.17 -7.04 -1.63
C THR A 77 4.33 -8.03 -1.56
N ASN A 78 5.35 -7.83 -2.39
CA ASN A 78 6.61 -8.57 -2.35
C ASN A 78 7.77 -7.57 -2.12
N ARG A 79 7.96 -7.14 -0.85
CA ARG A 79 8.84 -6.04 -0.50
C ARG A 79 10.32 -6.44 -0.51
N PRO A 80 11.18 -5.74 -1.27
CA PRO A 80 12.62 -5.98 -1.27
C PRO A 80 13.30 -5.47 0.00
N GLU A 81 14.47 -6.02 0.34
CA GLU A 81 15.21 -5.62 1.53
C GLU A 81 15.57 -4.12 1.55
N ARG A 82 15.86 -3.52 0.38
CA ARG A 82 16.17 -2.08 0.27
C ARG A 82 15.03 -1.17 0.72
N GLU A 83 13.79 -1.68 0.71
CA GLU A 83 12.60 -0.98 1.24
C GLU A 83 12.01 -1.69 2.47
N GLY A 84 12.87 -2.27 3.31
CA GLY A 84 12.50 -2.85 4.61
C GLY A 84 11.77 -4.18 4.54
N GLY A 85 11.76 -4.85 3.40
CA GLY A 85 11.16 -6.16 3.21
C GLY A 85 12.08 -7.32 3.59
N LYS A 86 11.66 -8.54 3.22
CA LYS A 86 12.36 -9.80 3.50
C LYS A 86 12.74 -10.57 2.22
N PHE A 87 12.34 -10.09 1.05
CA PHE A 87 12.66 -10.78 -0.20
C PHE A 87 14.14 -10.69 -0.52
N LYS A 88 14.79 -11.85 -0.69
CA LYS A 88 16.24 -12.00 -0.92
C LYS A 88 16.59 -12.51 -2.33
N GLY A 89 15.61 -12.81 -3.16
CA GLY A 89 15.82 -13.27 -4.54
C GLY A 89 16.23 -12.15 -5.49
N SER A 90 16.33 -12.49 -6.77
CA SER A 90 16.60 -11.51 -7.82
C SER A 90 15.41 -10.54 -7.98
N GLU A 91 15.69 -9.33 -8.47
CA GLU A 91 14.62 -8.36 -8.78
C GLU A 91 13.65 -8.92 -9.83
N GLN A 92 14.18 -9.71 -10.79
CA GLN A 92 13.34 -10.36 -11.80
C GLN A 92 12.36 -11.36 -11.19
N ASP A 93 12.80 -12.20 -10.24
CA ASP A 93 11.94 -13.15 -9.54
C ASP A 93 10.89 -12.42 -8.70
N ARG A 94 11.29 -11.34 -8.04
CA ARG A 94 10.39 -10.50 -7.25
C ARG A 94 9.25 -9.93 -8.09
N LEU A 95 9.60 -9.32 -9.21
CA LEU A 95 8.64 -8.72 -10.14
C LEU A 95 7.80 -9.77 -10.87
N HIS A 96 8.36 -10.94 -11.13
CA HIS A 96 7.61 -12.07 -11.68
C HIS A 96 6.44 -12.48 -10.77
N LEU A 97 6.65 -12.57 -9.46
CA LEU A 97 5.58 -12.86 -8.50
C LEU A 97 4.49 -11.79 -8.50
N LEU A 98 4.88 -10.49 -8.53
CA LEU A 98 3.92 -9.39 -8.61
C LEU A 98 3.13 -9.41 -9.93
N GLN A 99 3.80 -9.70 -11.06
CA GLN A 99 3.16 -9.84 -12.35
C GLN A 99 2.17 -11.03 -12.37
N LYS A 100 2.53 -12.16 -11.73
CA LYS A 100 1.63 -13.31 -11.56
C LYS A 100 0.42 -12.95 -10.68
N ALA A 101 0.60 -12.17 -9.62
CA ALA A 101 -0.52 -11.69 -8.82
C ALA A 101 -1.53 -10.87 -9.64
N ILE A 102 -1.03 -10.00 -10.54
CA ILE A 102 -1.87 -9.24 -11.48
C ILE A 102 -2.62 -10.19 -12.43
N GLU A 103 -1.93 -11.17 -13.03
CA GLU A 103 -2.51 -12.14 -13.95
C GLU A 103 -3.58 -13.02 -13.29
N LEU A 104 -3.43 -13.30 -12.00
CA LEU A 104 -4.38 -14.05 -11.18
C LEU A 104 -5.55 -13.21 -10.64
N GLY A 105 -5.58 -11.92 -10.93
CA GLY A 105 -6.69 -11.03 -10.55
C GLY A 105 -6.66 -10.57 -9.09
N ALA A 106 -5.47 -10.27 -8.55
CA ALA A 106 -5.35 -9.58 -7.26
C ALA A 106 -6.10 -8.23 -7.32
N ASP A 107 -6.75 -7.83 -6.23
CA ASP A 107 -7.48 -6.56 -6.19
C ASP A 107 -6.50 -5.38 -6.26
N TYR A 108 -5.38 -5.49 -5.53
CA TYR A 108 -4.30 -4.51 -5.51
C TYR A 108 -2.94 -5.21 -5.55
N VAL A 109 -1.98 -4.57 -6.20
CA VAL A 109 -0.56 -4.99 -6.18
C VAL A 109 0.30 -3.78 -5.84
N ASP A 110 1.15 -3.94 -4.81
CA ASP A 110 2.08 -2.90 -4.36
C ASP A 110 3.42 -3.08 -5.08
N VAL A 111 3.83 -2.05 -5.81
CA VAL A 111 5.05 -2.03 -6.62
C VAL A 111 5.87 -0.80 -6.23
N GLU A 112 7.15 -0.98 -5.98
CA GLU A 112 8.06 0.13 -5.67
C GLU A 112 8.22 1.08 -6.87
N TYR A 113 8.36 2.36 -6.59
CA TYR A 113 8.47 3.42 -7.59
C TYR A 113 9.61 3.19 -8.59
N ASP A 114 10.73 2.67 -8.14
CA ASP A 114 11.90 2.37 -8.98
C ASP A 114 11.69 1.20 -9.95
N SER A 115 10.72 0.34 -9.66
CA SER A 115 10.46 -0.91 -10.38
C SER A 115 9.22 -0.87 -11.29
N ILE A 116 8.40 0.18 -11.19
CA ILE A 116 7.08 0.23 -11.85
C ILE A 116 7.13 0.08 -13.38
N LYS A 117 8.20 0.53 -14.02
CA LYS A 117 8.37 0.44 -15.49
C LYS A 117 8.46 -0.99 -16.02
N GLN A 118 8.72 -1.96 -15.14
CA GLN A 118 8.86 -3.38 -15.49
C GLN A 118 7.54 -4.17 -15.27
N ILE A 119 6.49 -3.51 -14.78
CA ILE A 119 5.19 -4.14 -14.53
C ILE A 119 4.21 -3.81 -15.67
N THR A 120 3.55 -4.84 -16.18
CA THR A 120 2.49 -4.71 -17.17
C THR A 120 1.13 -4.79 -16.49
N ARG A 121 0.32 -3.74 -16.62
CA ARG A 121 -1.04 -3.68 -16.08
C ARG A 121 -1.97 -4.58 -16.90
N ARG A 122 -2.72 -5.44 -16.22
CA ARG A 122 -3.71 -6.36 -16.83
C ARG A 122 -4.81 -6.72 -15.83
N ASN A 123 -5.90 -7.29 -16.31
CA ASN A 123 -6.95 -7.97 -15.53
C ASN A 123 -7.65 -7.11 -14.45
N GLY A 124 -7.63 -5.78 -14.59
CA GLY A 124 -8.34 -4.90 -13.66
C GLY A 124 -7.71 -4.73 -12.27
N SER A 125 -6.55 -5.35 -12.00
CA SER A 125 -5.82 -5.12 -10.75
C SER A 125 -5.41 -3.65 -10.62
N LYS A 126 -5.64 -3.07 -9.44
CA LYS A 126 -5.20 -1.70 -9.12
C LYS A 126 -3.76 -1.70 -8.66
N ILE A 127 -2.96 -0.78 -9.17
CA ILE A 127 -1.54 -0.67 -8.85
C ILE A 127 -1.33 0.42 -7.80
N ILE A 128 -0.76 0.01 -6.67
CA ILE A 128 -0.22 0.90 -5.65
C ILE A 128 1.24 1.13 -6.01
N ILE A 129 1.63 2.38 -6.27
CA ILE A 129 3.06 2.71 -6.45
C ILE A 129 3.59 3.25 -5.12
N SER A 130 4.57 2.55 -4.55
CA SER A 130 5.07 2.82 -3.21
C SER A 130 6.49 3.36 -3.18
N HIS A 131 6.77 4.17 -2.16
CA HIS A 131 8.09 4.68 -1.80
C HIS A 131 8.22 4.72 -0.28
N HIS A 132 9.34 4.20 0.26
CA HIS A 132 9.62 4.19 1.68
C HIS A 132 10.92 4.93 1.99
N ASN A 133 10.89 5.84 2.97
CA ASN A 133 12.09 6.47 3.52
C ASN A 133 12.20 6.11 5.00
N PHE A 134 13.18 5.28 5.35
CA PHE A 134 13.41 4.79 6.73
C PHE A 134 14.27 5.73 7.58
N LYS A 135 14.72 6.85 7.03
CA LYS A 135 15.64 7.77 7.70
C LYS A 135 14.96 9.03 8.19
N GLU A 136 14.05 9.57 7.37
CA GLU A 136 13.44 10.88 7.62
C GLU A 136 12.13 11.07 6.85
N THR A 137 11.42 12.14 7.17
CA THR A 137 10.33 12.70 6.37
C THR A 137 10.89 13.87 5.57
N PRO A 138 11.20 13.71 4.28
CA PRO A 138 11.89 14.71 3.48
C PRO A 138 11.01 15.94 3.19
N HIS A 139 11.66 17.11 3.03
CA HIS A 139 10.96 18.35 2.69
C HIS A 139 10.33 18.34 1.29
N ASN A 140 10.84 17.52 0.38
CA ASN A 140 10.41 17.45 -1.02
C ASN A 140 9.33 16.38 -1.29
N LEU A 141 8.49 16.03 -0.29
CA LEU A 141 7.42 15.04 -0.44
C LEU A 141 6.51 15.29 -1.63
N SER A 142 6.14 16.55 -1.89
CA SER A 142 5.31 16.91 -3.04
C SER A 142 5.99 16.59 -4.38
N LYS A 143 7.31 16.71 -4.46
CA LYS A 143 8.07 16.31 -5.66
C LYS A 143 8.02 14.81 -5.83
N ILE A 144 8.30 14.02 -4.77
CA ILE A 144 8.23 12.55 -4.79
C ILE A 144 6.83 12.10 -5.22
N TYR A 145 5.79 12.69 -4.66
CA TYR A 145 4.41 12.40 -5.02
C TYR A 145 4.14 12.68 -6.51
N ASN A 146 4.54 13.83 -7.02
CA ASN A 146 4.34 14.19 -8.42
C ASN A 146 5.11 13.27 -9.37
N ASP A 147 6.34 12.89 -9.02
CA ASP A 147 7.16 11.96 -9.80
C ASP A 147 6.48 10.57 -9.88
N ILE A 148 5.92 10.09 -8.77
CA ILE A 148 5.12 8.84 -8.74
C ILE A 148 3.87 8.97 -9.62
N CYS A 149 3.16 10.10 -9.56
CA CYS A 149 1.94 10.34 -10.32
C CYS A 149 2.16 10.31 -11.85
N GLN A 150 3.38 10.60 -12.34
CA GLN A 150 3.73 10.48 -13.77
C GLN A 150 3.59 9.04 -14.31
N HIS A 151 3.59 8.04 -13.43
CA HIS A 151 3.39 6.63 -13.78
C HIS A 151 1.92 6.18 -13.69
N ASN A 152 0.98 7.13 -13.55
CA ASN A 152 -0.47 6.86 -13.49
C ASN A 152 -0.84 5.80 -12.44
N PRO A 153 -0.47 5.93 -11.16
CA PRO A 153 -0.87 4.99 -10.12
C PRO A 153 -2.38 5.01 -9.91
N ASP A 154 -2.98 3.89 -9.53
CA ASP A 154 -4.33 3.88 -8.98
C ASP A 154 -4.33 4.39 -7.54
N ILE A 155 -3.23 4.14 -6.81
CA ILE A 155 -2.99 4.60 -5.46
C ILE A 155 -1.50 4.95 -5.31
N VAL A 156 -1.20 6.08 -4.69
CA VAL A 156 0.16 6.46 -4.27
C VAL A 156 0.37 6.00 -2.83
N LYS A 157 1.52 5.38 -2.51
CA LYS A 157 1.91 5.04 -1.14
C LYS A 157 3.27 5.65 -0.81
N ILE A 158 3.29 6.57 0.14
CA ILE A 158 4.53 7.21 0.62
C ILE A 158 4.59 7.05 2.13
N VAL A 159 5.57 6.27 2.60
CA VAL A 159 5.79 6.00 4.01
C VAL A 159 7.18 6.51 4.40
N THR A 160 7.24 7.36 5.41
CA THR A 160 8.47 8.02 5.83
C THR A 160 8.77 7.75 7.31
N TYR A 161 9.86 8.23 7.84
CA TYR A 161 10.19 8.12 9.26
C TYR A 161 10.09 9.49 9.94
N ALA A 162 9.38 9.57 11.05
CA ALA A 162 9.30 10.79 11.85
C ALA A 162 10.44 10.82 12.86
N ASN A 163 11.36 11.75 12.68
CA ASN A 163 12.38 12.07 13.67
C ASN A 163 11.84 13.05 14.74
N ASP A 164 10.83 13.84 14.36
CA ASP A 164 10.12 14.75 15.25
C ASP A 164 8.61 14.66 14.98
N ILE A 165 7.79 14.99 15.97
CA ILE A 165 6.33 15.00 15.85
C ILE A 165 5.84 15.96 14.75
N ILE A 166 6.59 17.04 14.51
CA ILE A 166 6.29 18.03 13.46
C ILE A 166 6.36 17.42 12.05
N ASP A 167 7.11 16.33 11.86
CA ASP A 167 7.21 15.65 10.56
C ASP A 167 5.85 15.14 10.06
N ASN A 168 4.91 14.83 10.95
CA ASN A 168 3.56 14.43 10.59
C ASN A 168 2.79 15.53 9.87
N ILE A 169 3.11 16.81 10.09
CA ILE A 169 2.44 17.94 9.42
C ILE A 169 2.66 17.83 7.91
N ARG A 170 3.87 17.49 7.46
CA ARG A 170 4.18 17.32 6.02
C ARG A 170 3.35 16.20 5.39
N ILE A 171 3.11 15.11 6.13
CA ILE A 171 2.23 14.03 5.68
C ILE A 171 0.79 14.52 5.55
N PHE A 172 0.29 15.27 6.53
CA PHE A 172 -1.07 15.81 6.48
C PHE A 172 -1.26 16.82 5.34
N GLU A 173 -0.26 17.65 5.07
CA GLU A 173 -0.26 18.58 3.93
C GLU A 173 -0.26 17.83 2.60
N LEU A 174 0.56 16.76 2.47
CA LEU A 174 0.56 15.90 1.31
C LEU A 174 -0.82 15.29 1.08
N LEU A 175 -1.42 14.66 2.11
CA LEU A 175 -2.74 14.02 2.02
C LEU A 175 -3.83 15.00 1.60
N LYS A 176 -3.85 16.22 2.17
CA LYS A 176 -4.82 17.28 1.80
C LYS A 176 -4.71 17.72 0.35
N SER A 177 -3.50 17.74 -0.20
CA SER A 177 -3.23 18.20 -1.57
C SER A 177 -3.28 17.11 -2.62
N ALA A 178 -3.33 15.83 -2.20
CA ALA A 178 -3.29 14.69 -3.07
C ALA A 178 -4.51 14.61 -3.99
N LYS A 179 -4.28 14.43 -5.30
CA LYS A 179 -5.33 14.26 -6.31
C LYS A 179 -5.63 12.81 -6.63
N VAL A 180 -4.65 11.93 -6.42
CA VAL A 180 -4.77 10.47 -6.53
C VAL A 180 -5.01 9.90 -5.15
N PRO A 181 -5.83 8.83 -4.96
CA PRO A 181 -5.94 8.14 -3.68
C PRO A 181 -4.57 7.86 -3.08
N THR A 182 -4.33 8.28 -1.84
CA THR A 182 -2.97 8.27 -1.26
C THR A 182 -2.95 7.61 0.10
N ILE A 183 -2.01 6.68 0.28
CA ILE A 183 -1.63 6.09 1.55
C ILE A 183 -0.37 6.83 2.01
N SER A 184 -0.43 7.53 3.12
CA SER A 184 0.77 8.19 3.63
C SER A 184 0.73 8.34 5.14
N PHE A 185 1.83 7.97 5.79
CA PHE A 185 2.03 8.10 7.23
C PHE A 185 3.52 8.00 7.57
N CYS A 186 3.87 8.38 8.78
CA CYS A 186 5.22 8.22 9.30
C CYS A 186 5.37 6.92 10.11
N MET A 187 6.54 6.31 9.98
CA MET A 187 7.05 5.28 10.88
C MET A 187 7.69 5.94 12.11
N GLY A 188 8.06 5.10 13.09
CA GLY A 188 8.65 5.55 14.34
C GLY A 188 7.62 6.01 15.36
N GLU A 189 8.05 6.16 16.60
CA GLU A 189 7.17 6.50 17.74
C GLU A 189 6.52 7.87 17.55
N SER A 190 7.30 8.86 17.12
CA SER A 190 6.80 10.20 16.79
C SER A 190 5.82 10.23 15.60
N GLY A 191 5.75 9.13 14.83
CA GLY A 191 4.91 9.01 13.63
C GLY A 191 3.50 8.47 13.88
N TYR A 192 3.20 7.92 15.06
CA TYR A 192 1.91 7.23 15.32
C TYR A 192 0.69 8.09 15.03
N ILE A 193 0.76 9.39 15.32
CA ILE A 193 -0.36 10.30 15.12
C ILE A 193 -0.80 10.37 13.64
N SER A 194 0.13 10.23 12.69
CA SER A 194 -0.19 10.25 11.27
C SER A 194 -0.98 9.00 10.84
N ARG A 195 -0.77 7.84 11.46
CA ARG A 195 -1.58 6.62 11.21
C ARG A 195 -3.00 6.78 11.72
N ILE A 196 -3.17 7.37 12.92
CA ILE A 196 -4.47 7.57 13.56
C ILE A 196 -5.31 8.60 12.80
N LEU A 197 -4.67 9.70 12.36
CA LEU A 197 -5.37 10.83 11.74
C LEU A 197 -5.40 10.78 10.20
N THR A 198 -4.83 9.76 9.57
CA THR A 198 -4.69 9.69 8.10
C THR A 198 -6.00 9.94 7.37
N SER A 199 -7.10 9.30 7.80
CA SER A 199 -8.41 9.44 7.17
C SER A 199 -8.98 10.86 7.31
N LYS A 200 -8.75 11.52 8.45
CA LYS A 200 -9.18 12.92 8.67
C LYS A 200 -8.54 13.89 7.67
N PHE A 201 -7.36 13.54 7.18
CA PHE A 201 -6.63 14.34 6.20
C PHE A 201 -6.76 13.84 4.75
N GLY A 202 -7.66 12.88 4.49
CA GLY A 202 -7.96 12.38 3.15
C GLY A 202 -7.12 11.17 2.72
N GLY A 203 -6.45 10.50 3.66
CA GLY A 203 -5.73 9.26 3.38
C GLY A 203 -6.65 8.12 2.96
N PHE A 204 -6.19 7.29 2.03
CA PHE A 204 -6.97 6.18 1.45
C PHE A 204 -7.20 5.05 2.45
N LEU A 205 -6.17 4.63 3.15
CA LEU A 205 -6.23 3.63 4.23
C LEU A 205 -5.09 3.85 5.24
N THR A 206 -5.15 3.13 6.37
CA THR A 206 -4.08 3.03 7.36
C THR A 206 -3.77 1.57 7.68
N PHE A 207 -2.56 1.34 8.26
CA PHE A 207 -2.06 0.02 8.68
C PHE A 207 -1.98 -0.09 10.20
#